data_72da85edbca3ecaba4ba91cd8d3a0306
#
_entry.id   72da85edbca3ecaba4ba91cd8d3a0306
#
_cell.length_a   1.000
_cell.length_b   1.000
_cell.length_c   1.000
_cell.angle_alpha   90.00
_cell.angle_beta   90.00
_cell.angle_gamma   90.00
#
_symmetry.space_group_name_H-M   'P 1'
#
loop_
_entity.id
_entity.type
_entity.pdbx_description
1 polymer ?
#
loop_
_entity_poly.entity_id
_entity_poly.type
_entity_poly.pdbx_seq_one_letter_code
_entity_poly.pdbx_strand_id
1 'polypeptide(L)'
;EGLWLRPLGHRQAHRAQQEGARGTPADREAQFVDVIETSTSDVWGQVFKASNRSYDPPAGVVIYDRATGTGCGMGQSAMGPFYCPQDRKVYLDLAFWEELSGRFGAQGEAARAYVIAHEVAHHVQNLTGQMDKAKQFGAKGVDSGSVRLELQADCYAGVWAARASEASGGQVSLDPKDIEDGLKAAAAVGDDT
;
A
#
# COMPACT_ATOMS: atom_id res chain seq x y z
N GLU A 1 1.83 13.36 -63.01
CA GLU A 1 2.74 13.51 -61.84
C GLU A 1 1.92 13.84 -60.62
N GLY A 2 1.61 12.81 -59.85
CA GLY A 2 0.70 12.88 -58.70
C GLY A 2 1.47 13.13 -57.41
N LEU A 3 1.09 14.21 -56.74
CA LEU A 3 1.62 14.60 -55.43
C LEU A 3 0.87 13.81 -54.34
N TRP A 4 1.59 12.91 -53.66
CA TRP A 4 1.06 12.15 -52.51
C TRP A 4 1.20 12.97 -51.24
N LEU A 5 0.09 13.51 -50.75
CA LEU A 5 0.01 14.09 -49.41
C LEU A 5 -0.02 12.98 -48.36
N ARG A 6 1.01 12.93 -47.53
CA ARG A 6 1.05 12.08 -46.33
C ARG A 6 0.10 12.64 -45.26
N PRO A 7 -0.74 11.83 -44.62
CA PRO A 7 -1.50 12.30 -43.47
C PRO A 7 -0.58 12.47 -42.26
N LEU A 8 -0.39 13.71 -41.86
CA LEU A 8 0.12 14.09 -40.54
C LEU A 8 -0.99 13.88 -39.52
N GLY A 9 -0.73 13.10 -38.49
CA GLY A 9 -1.52 13.30 -37.30
C GLY A 9 -2.10 12.11 -36.57
N HIS A 10 -1.25 11.28 -35.99
CA HIS A 10 -1.72 10.40 -34.89
C HIS A 10 -0.98 10.67 -33.56
N ARG A 11 -0.23 11.77 -33.45
CA ARG A 11 0.50 12.11 -32.20
C ARG A 11 -0.11 13.23 -31.38
N GLN A 12 -1.17 13.88 -31.86
CA GLN A 12 -1.81 14.99 -31.12
C GLN A 12 -3.08 14.57 -30.36
N ALA A 13 -3.67 13.42 -30.67
CA ALA A 13 -4.87 12.95 -29.96
C ALA A 13 -4.62 12.44 -28.53
N HIS A 14 -3.40 11.99 -28.22
CA HIS A 14 -3.07 11.50 -26.87
C HIS A 14 -2.70 12.60 -25.87
N ARG A 15 -2.35 13.81 -26.32
CA ARG A 15 -1.97 14.90 -25.41
C ARG A 15 -3.16 15.74 -24.94
N ALA A 16 -4.26 15.71 -25.64
CA ALA A 16 -5.47 16.47 -25.29
C ALA A 16 -6.39 15.74 -24.29
N GLN A 17 -6.16 14.46 -24.01
CA GLN A 17 -6.95 13.69 -23.03
C GLN A 17 -6.36 13.71 -21.61
N GLN A 18 -5.18 14.29 -21.41
CA GLN A 18 -4.55 14.41 -20.08
C GLN A 18 -4.80 15.75 -19.37
N GLU A 19 -5.39 16.71 -20.00
CA GLU A 19 -5.73 18.00 -19.39
C GLU A 19 -7.24 18.12 -19.19
N GLY A 20 -7.82 17.51 -18.14
CA GLY A 20 -9.15 17.89 -17.75
C GLY A 20 -10.10 16.88 -17.15
N ALA A 21 -9.87 15.61 -17.20
CA ALA A 21 -10.67 14.65 -16.44
C ALA A 21 -10.21 14.64 -14.98
N ARG A 22 -10.76 15.53 -14.15
CA ARG A 22 -10.76 15.32 -12.71
C ARG A 22 -11.58 14.05 -12.46
N GLY A 23 -10.91 12.92 -12.25
CA GLY A 23 -11.56 11.68 -11.88
C GLY A 23 -12.47 11.85 -10.67
N THR A 24 -13.46 10.98 -10.53
CA THR A 24 -14.30 10.93 -9.32
C THR A 24 -13.40 10.74 -8.09
N PRO A 25 -13.87 11.02 -6.87
CA PRO A 25 -13.13 10.71 -5.65
C PRO A 25 -12.64 9.25 -5.62
N ALA A 26 -13.46 8.30 -6.06
CA ALA A 26 -13.09 6.89 -6.15
C ALA A 26 -11.92 6.64 -7.11
N ASP A 27 -11.88 7.33 -8.26
CA ASP A 27 -10.78 7.19 -9.21
C ASP A 27 -9.47 7.76 -8.66
N ARG A 28 -9.52 8.85 -7.89
CA ARG A 28 -8.34 9.43 -7.25
C ARG A 28 -7.80 8.54 -6.14
N GLU A 29 -8.66 7.91 -5.35
CA GLU A 29 -8.26 6.96 -4.33
C GLU A 29 -7.60 5.72 -4.96
N ALA A 30 -8.18 5.18 -6.02
CA ALA A 30 -7.59 4.08 -6.75
C ALA A 30 -6.20 4.44 -7.33
N GLN A 31 -6.05 5.64 -7.90
CA GLN A 31 -4.76 6.13 -8.40
C GLN A 31 -3.73 6.31 -7.27
N PHE A 32 -4.15 6.83 -6.12
CA PHE A 32 -3.28 6.97 -4.96
C PHE A 32 -2.77 5.60 -4.48
N VAL A 33 -3.67 4.64 -4.32
CA VAL A 33 -3.34 3.27 -3.92
C VAL A 33 -2.36 2.63 -4.92
N ASP A 34 -2.61 2.77 -6.22
CA ASP A 34 -1.75 2.23 -7.29
C ASP A 34 -0.33 2.81 -7.24
N VAL A 35 -0.20 4.12 -7.01
CA VAL A 35 1.11 4.78 -6.86
C VAL A 35 1.86 4.23 -5.65
N ILE A 36 1.21 4.06 -4.51
CA ILE A 36 1.86 3.55 -3.30
C ILE A 36 2.19 2.06 -3.43
N GLU A 37 1.30 1.26 -4.01
CA GLU A 37 1.55 -0.17 -4.29
C GLU A 37 2.75 -0.34 -5.22
N THR A 38 2.84 0.45 -6.28
CA THR A 38 3.99 0.48 -7.19
C THR A 38 5.27 0.84 -6.44
N SER A 39 5.24 1.91 -5.63
CA SER A 39 6.39 2.36 -4.84
C SER A 39 6.85 1.28 -3.85
N THR A 40 5.93 0.59 -3.17
CA THR A 40 6.29 -0.52 -2.27
C THR A 40 6.92 -1.68 -3.05
N SER A 41 6.41 -1.99 -4.22
CA SER A 41 6.94 -3.05 -5.09
C SER A 41 8.34 -2.73 -5.60
N ASP A 42 8.62 -1.48 -5.94
CA ASP A 42 9.95 -1.03 -6.37
C ASP A 42 10.97 -1.17 -5.23
N VAL A 43 10.62 -0.71 -4.03
CA VAL A 43 11.50 -0.82 -2.85
C VAL A 43 11.76 -2.28 -2.50
N TRP A 44 10.73 -3.09 -2.38
CA TRP A 44 10.89 -4.50 -2.01
C TRP A 44 11.56 -5.33 -3.10
N GLY A 45 11.31 -5.00 -4.38
CA GLY A 45 12.02 -5.57 -5.51
C GLY A 45 13.54 -5.36 -5.42
N GLN A 46 13.97 -4.14 -5.05
CA GLN A 46 15.38 -3.83 -4.83
C GLN A 46 15.96 -4.57 -3.62
N VAL A 47 15.23 -4.62 -2.50
CA VAL A 47 15.67 -5.31 -1.27
C VAL A 47 15.84 -6.82 -1.52
N PHE A 48 14.88 -7.45 -2.16
CA PHE A 48 14.94 -8.88 -2.48
C PHE A 48 16.07 -9.18 -3.47
N LYS A 49 16.23 -8.35 -4.50
CA LYS A 49 17.32 -8.48 -5.48
C LYS A 49 18.69 -8.38 -4.82
N ALA A 50 18.88 -7.47 -3.85
CA ALA A 50 20.12 -7.34 -3.10
C ALA A 50 20.46 -8.61 -2.28
N SER A 51 19.46 -9.43 -1.98
CA SER A 51 19.58 -10.73 -1.31
C SER A 51 19.54 -11.93 -2.28
N ASN A 52 19.72 -11.69 -3.58
CA ASN A 52 19.61 -12.69 -4.65
C ASN A 52 18.26 -13.44 -4.66
N ARG A 53 17.18 -12.73 -4.32
CA ARG A 53 15.81 -13.26 -4.30
C ARG A 53 14.94 -12.46 -5.26
N SER A 54 13.88 -13.08 -5.76
CA SER A 54 12.83 -12.42 -6.53
C SER A 54 11.71 -11.98 -5.59
N TYR A 55 11.24 -10.76 -5.77
CA TYR A 55 10.03 -10.26 -5.11
C TYR A 55 8.82 -10.57 -5.98
N ASP A 56 7.79 -11.10 -5.37
CA ASP A 56 6.48 -11.34 -5.98
C ASP A 56 5.47 -10.44 -5.26
N PRO A 57 4.96 -9.38 -5.89
CA PRO A 57 4.09 -8.40 -5.22
C PRO A 57 2.77 -9.01 -4.76
N PRO A 58 2.00 -8.31 -3.91
CA PRO A 58 0.64 -8.71 -3.58
C PRO A 58 -0.19 -8.97 -4.84
N ALA A 59 -1.16 -9.87 -4.74
CA ALA A 59 -2.06 -10.17 -5.87
C ALA A 59 -3.02 -9.01 -6.19
N GLY A 60 -3.02 -7.97 -5.39
CA GLY A 60 -3.71 -6.71 -5.58
C GLY A 60 -4.15 -6.08 -4.27
N VAL A 61 -4.63 -4.84 -4.38
CA VAL A 61 -5.27 -4.08 -3.30
C VAL A 61 -6.75 -3.96 -3.61
N VAL A 62 -7.60 -4.35 -2.68
CA VAL A 62 -9.06 -4.28 -2.79
C VAL A 62 -9.58 -3.18 -1.90
N ILE A 63 -10.20 -2.17 -2.49
CA ILE A 63 -10.93 -1.15 -1.75
C ILE A 63 -12.38 -1.59 -1.66
N TYR A 64 -12.93 -1.65 -0.44
CA TYR A 64 -14.29 -2.12 -0.22
C TYR A 64 -15.07 -1.20 0.72
N ASP A 65 -16.39 -1.30 0.69
CA ASP A 65 -17.32 -0.59 1.58
C ASP A 65 -18.06 -1.61 2.45
N ARG A 66 -17.93 -1.47 3.77
CA ARG A 66 -18.59 -2.25 4.82
C ARG A 66 -18.18 -3.70 4.94
N ALA A 67 -18.25 -4.50 3.90
CA ALA A 67 -17.88 -5.91 3.93
C ALA A 67 -17.47 -6.43 2.56
N THR A 68 -16.56 -7.40 2.54
CA THR A 68 -16.13 -8.09 1.32
C THR A 68 -15.73 -9.53 1.62
N GLY A 69 -15.94 -10.42 0.66
CA GLY A 69 -15.41 -11.78 0.73
C GLY A 69 -13.91 -11.80 0.44
N THR A 70 -13.15 -12.55 1.21
CA THR A 70 -11.71 -12.71 1.06
C THR A 70 -11.31 -14.17 1.16
N GLY A 71 -10.09 -14.52 0.77
CA GLY A 71 -9.52 -15.84 1.00
C GLY A 71 -9.42 -16.23 2.48
N CYS A 72 -9.43 -15.24 3.38
CA CYS A 72 -9.37 -15.42 4.83
C CYS A 72 -10.74 -15.37 5.52
N GLY A 73 -11.84 -15.33 4.77
CA GLY A 73 -13.21 -15.19 5.28
C GLY A 73 -13.82 -13.83 4.96
N MET A 74 -14.84 -13.43 5.72
CA MET A 74 -15.47 -12.12 5.53
C MET A 74 -14.65 -11.01 6.16
N GLY A 75 -14.21 -10.07 5.34
CA GLY A 75 -13.67 -8.79 5.78
C GLY A 75 -14.81 -7.83 6.12
N GLN A 76 -14.69 -7.09 7.23
CA GLN A 76 -15.66 -6.10 7.71
C GLN A 76 -14.96 -4.81 8.09
N SER A 77 -15.64 -3.67 7.95
CA SER A 77 -15.11 -2.34 8.28
C SER A 77 -14.54 -2.24 9.71
N ALA A 78 -15.13 -2.96 10.65
CA ALA A 78 -14.65 -3.00 12.04
C ALA A 78 -13.26 -3.62 12.20
N MET A 79 -12.74 -4.31 11.18
CA MET A 79 -11.40 -4.91 11.20
C MET A 79 -10.30 -3.93 10.77
N GLY A 80 -10.66 -2.76 10.21
CA GLY A 80 -9.71 -1.86 9.57
C GLY A 80 -9.05 -2.44 8.32
N PRO A 81 -7.96 -1.86 7.84
CA PRO A 81 -7.13 -2.44 6.78
C PRO A 81 -6.51 -3.77 7.22
N PHE A 82 -6.35 -4.70 6.30
CA PHE A 82 -5.67 -5.97 6.59
C PHE A 82 -5.09 -6.62 5.34
N TYR A 83 -4.09 -7.46 5.57
CA TYR A 83 -3.55 -8.37 4.56
C TYR A 83 -4.08 -9.80 4.77
N CYS A 84 -4.55 -10.44 3.69
CA CYS A 84 -4.94 -11.84 3.72
C CYS A 84 -3.84 -12.72 3.10
N PRO A 85 -3.18 -13.61 3.87
CA PRO A 85 -2.12 -14.45 3.33
C PRO A 85 -2.61 -15.54 2.39
N GLN A 86 -3.89 -15.94 2.44
CA GLN A 86 -4.43 -17.01 1.60
C GLN A 86 -4.65 -16.58 0.16
N ASP A 87 -5.15 -15.37 -0.07
CA ASP A 87 -5.30 -14.81 -1.42
C ASP A 87 -4.22 -13.79 -1.79
N ARG A 88 -3.35 -13.45 -0.83
CA ARG A 88 -2.21 -12.53 -0.98
C ARG A 88 -2.63 -11.13 -1.40
N LYS A 89 -3.76 -10.66 -0.91
CA LYS A 89 -4.30 -9.34 -1.18
C LYS A 89 -4.32 -8.47 0.06
N VAL A 90 -4.17 -7.17 -0.18
CA VAL A 90 -4.41 -6.12 0.82
C VAL A 90 -5.85 -5.64 0.69
N TYR A 91 -6.52 -5.42 1.80
CA TYR A 91 -7.89 -4.98 1.88
C TYR A 91 -7.97 -3.65 2.63
N LEU A 92 -8.60 -2.65 2.01
CA LEU A 92 -8.74 -1.29 2.53
C LEU A 92 -10.22 -0.93 2.62
N ASP A 93 -10.70 -0.67 3.81
CA ASP A 93 -12.07 -0.21 4.03
C ASP A 93 -12.21 1.29 3.77
N LEU A 94 -13.22 1.69 2.98
CA LEU A 94 -13.48 3.09 2.65
C LEU A 94 -13.79 3.94 3.88
N ALA A 95 -14.55 3.43 4.84
CA ALA A 95 -14.92 4.18 6.05
C ALA A 95 -13.68 4.48 6.91
N PHE A 96 -12.78 3.50 7.06
CA PHE A 96 -11.50 3.70 7.73
C PHE A 96 -10.65 4.74 7.00
N TRP A 97 -10.64 4.70 5.67
CA TRP A 97 -9.91 5.63 4.82
C TRP A 97 -10.39 7.08 4.98
N GLU A 98 -11.71 7.27 5.05
CA GLU A 98 -12.32 8.58 5.32
C GLU A 98 -12.00 9.07 6.73
N GLU A 99 -12.02 8.19 7.73
CA GLU A 99 -11.65 8.51 9.10
C GLU A 99 -10.20 8.99 9.21
N LEU A 100 -9.26 8.30 8.59
CA LEU A 100 -7.86 8.73 8.53
C LEU A 100 -7.72 10.12 7.90
N SER A 101 -8.40 10.35 6.78
CA SER A 101 -8.39 11.65 6.11
C SER A 101 -8.96 12.76 7.00
N GLY A 102 -10.01 12.48 7.76
CA GLY A 102 -10.62 13.42 8.71
C GLY A 102 -9.74 13.72 9.92
N ARG A 103 -9.05 12.73 10.47
CA ARG A 103 -8.17 12.88 11.65
C ARG A 103 -6.88 13.61 11.33
N PHE A 104 -6.27 13.34 10.18
CA PHE A 104 -4.95 13.83 9.82
C PHE A 104 -4.96 14.97 8.77
N GLY A 105 -6.13 15.33 8.23
CA GLY A 105 -6.29 16.45 7.29
C GLY A 105 -5.44 16.31 6.03
N ALA A 106 -4.77 17.40 5.62
CA ALA A 106 -3.89 17.41 4.44
C ALA A 106 -2.69 16.45 4.55
N GLN A 107 -2.37 16.00 5.75
CA GLN A 107 -1.31 15.00 6.03
C GLN A 107 -1.85 13.57 5.95
N GLY A 108 -3.15 13.40 5.72
CA GLY A 108 -3.81 12.11 5.58
C GLY A 108 -3.22 11.23 4.47
N GLU A 109 -2.61 11.81 3.44
CA GLU A 109 -1.95 11.03 2.37
C GLU A 109 -0.74 10.25 2.89
N ALA A 110 0.12 10.86 3.69
CA ALA A 110 1.27 10.18 4.29
C ALA A 110 0.83 9.07 5.25
N ALA A 111 -0.17 9.32 6.09
CA ALA A 111 -0.75 8.33 6.98
C ALA A 111 -1.34 7.14 6.19
N ARG A 112 -2.09 7.43 5.13
CA ARG A 112 -2.66 6.40 4.25
C ARG A 112 -1.59 5.60 3.52
N ALA A 113 -0.56 6.26 2.99
CA ALA A 113 0.57 5.62 2.34
C ALA A 113 1.30 4.68 3.31
N TYR A 114 1.48 5.10 4.56
CA TYR A 114 2.11 4.28 5.59
C TYR A 114 1.28 3.04 5.94
N VAL A 115 -0.04 3.17 6.05
CA VAL A 115 -0.95 2.03 6.26
C VAL A 115 -0.84 1.02 5.13
N ILE A 116 -0.84 1.45 3.88
CA ILE A 116 -0.65 0.55 2.73
C ILE A 116 0.70 -0.17 2.84
N ALA A 117 1.77 0.56 3.15
CA ALA A 117 3.10 -0.03 3.30
C ALA A 117 3.18 -1.03 4.46
N HIS A 118 2.45 -0.80 5.55
CA HIS A 118 2.30 -1.73 6.67
C HIS A 118 1.61 -3.04 6.23
N GLU A 119 0.51 -2.94 5.48
CA GLU A 119 -0.18 -4.14 4.97
C GLU A 119 0.67 -4.90 3.95
N VAL A 120 1.41 -4.19 3.09
CA VAL A 120 2.39 -4.82 2.19
C VAL A 120 3.53 -5.47 2.99
N ALA A 121 3.90 -4.93 4.15
CA ALA A 121 4.89 -5.55 5.03
C ALA A 121 4.43 -6.93 5.52
N HIS A 122 3.15 -7.11 5.82
CA HIS A 122 2.60 -8.44 6.13
C HIS A 122 2.73 -9.40 4.93
N HIS A 123 2.59 -8.90 3.70
CA HIS A 123 2.88 -9.71 2.53
C HIS A 123 4.36 -10.14 2.47
N VAL A 124 5.28 -9.23 2.75
CA VAL A 124 6.72 -9.55 2.84
C VAL A 124 7.00 -10.59 3.94
N GLN A 125 6.34 -10.48 5.08
CA GLN A 125 6.43 -11.47 6.16
C GLN A 125 5.94 -12.86 5.71
N ASN A 126 4.86 -12.90 4.94
CA ASN A 126 4.35 -14.13 4.35
C ASN A 126 5.38 -14.73 3.38
N LEU A 127 5.92 -13.95 2.43
CA LEU A 127 6.94 -14.40 1.47
C LEU A 127 8.23 -14.90 2.13
N THR A 128 8.59 -14.36 3.28
CA THR A 128 9.83 -14.69 3.99
C THR A 128 9.65 -15.73 5.08
N GLY A 129 8.42 -16.25 5.26
CA GLY A 129 8.11 -17.28 6.26
C GLY A 129 8.08 -16.76 7.70
N GLN A 130 8.05 -15.43 7.92
CA GLN A 130 8.01 -14.85 9.27
C GLN A 130 6.66 -15.12 9.95
N MET A 131 5.55 -15.17 9.19
CA MET A 131 4.24 -15.52 9.74
C MET A 131 4.22 -16.92 10.34
N ASP A 132 4.85 -17.88 9.68
CA ASP A 132 4.95 -19.25 10.24
C ASP A 132 5.88 -19.33 11.45
N LYS A 133 6.98 -18.59 11.43
CA LYS A 133 7.89 -18.51 12.58
C LYS A 133 7.24 -17.87 13.80
N ALA A 134 6.36 -16.88 13.59
CA ALA A 134 5.67 -16.21 14.68
C ALA A 134 4.73 -17.13 15.46
N LYS A 135 4.18 -18.17 14.83
CA LYS A 135 3.27 -19.13 15.48
C LYS A 135 3.87 -19.80 16.72
N GLN A 136 5.20 -19.98 16.77
CA GLN A 136 5.89 -20.55 17.93
C GLN A 136 5.81 -19.70 19.20
N PHE A 137 5.53 -18.39 19.07
CA PHE A 137 5.43 -17.46 20.21
C PHE A 137 3.98 -17.33 20.75
N GLY A 138 3.03 -18.11 20.24
CA GLY A 138 1.62 -18.03 20.61
C GLY A 138 0.91 -16.81 20.05
N ALA A 139 -0.40 -16.76 20.24
CA ALA A 139 -1.28 -15.73 19.66
C ALA A 139 -1.63 -14.60 20.63
N LYS A 140 -1.31 -14.70 21.90
CA LYS A 140 -1.72 -13.72 22.93
C LYS A 140 -0.56 -13.35 23.86
N GLY A 141 -0.61 -12.10 24.34
CA GLY A 141 0.37 -11.54 25.27
C GLY A 141 1.35 -10.60 24.57
N VAL A 142 2.03 -9.77 25.36
CA VAL A 142 2.93 -8.71 24.88
C VAL A 142 4.13 -9.22 24.08
N ASP A 143 4.50 -10.48 24.25
CA ASP A 143 5.58 -11.15 23.51
C ASP A 143 5.06 -12.15 22.47
N SER A 144 3.77 -12.09 22.14
CA SER A 144 3.14 -13.01 21.20
C SER A 144 3.65 -12.86 19.77
N GLY A 145 3.42 -13.88 18.96
CA GLY A 145 3.73 -13.86 17.54
C GLY A 145 3.01 -12.74 16.82
N SER A 146 1.76 -12.44 17.19
CA SER A 146 0.99 -11.33 16.62
C SER A 146 1.68 -9.98 16.87
N VAL A 147 2.00 -9.65 18.12
CA VAL A 147 2.69 -8.41 18.47
C VAL A 147 4.03 -8.28 17.73
N ARG A 148 4.78 -9.39 17.63
CA ARG A 148 6.07 -9.38 16.90
C ARG A 148 5.89 -9.12 15.41
N LEU A 149 4.84 -9.65 14.79
CA LEU A 149 4.52 -9.39 13.38
C LEU A 149 4.14 -7.93 13.16
N GLU A 150 3.31 -7.35 14.03
CA GLU A 150 2.94 -5.93 13.93
C GLU A 150 4.15 -5.01 14.04
N LEU A 151 4.98 -5.17 15.08
CA LEU A 151 6.20 -4.38 15.25
C LEU A 151 7.19 -4.54 14.09
N GLN A 152 7.27 -5.73 13.52
CA GLN A 152 8.11 -5.97 12.34
C GLN A 152 7.49 -5.33 11.09
N ALA A 153 6.16 -5.34 10.95
CA ALA A 153 5.48 -4.68 9.83
C ALA A 153 5.69 -3.16 9.88
N ASP A 154 5.63 -2.55 11.06
CA ASP A 154 5.98 -1.14 11.26
C ASP A 154 7.43 -0.85 10.86
N CYS A 155 8.36 -1.70 11.27
CA CYS A 155 9.76 -1.59 10.87
C CYS A 155 9.93 -1.66 9.34
N TYR A 156 9.23 -2.57 8.68
CA TYR A 156 9.27 -2.75 7.23
C TYR A 156 8.61 -1.57 6.49
N ALA A 157 7.52 -1.02 7.02
CA ALA A 157 6.94 0.22 6.49
C ALA A 157 7.93 1.39 6.61
N GLY A 158 8.67 1.46 7.69
CA GLY A 158 9.77 2.42 7.86
C GLY A 158 10.91 2.23 6.84
N VAL A 159 11.27 0.98 6.51
CA VAL A 159 12.23 0.68 5.43
C VAL A 159 11.73 1.19 4.09
N TRP A 160 10.46 0.97 3.78
CA TRP A 160 9.85 1.54 2.57
C TRP A 160 9.91 3.06 2.60
N ALA A 161 9.46 3.72 3.66
CA ALA A 161 9.44 5.18 3.77
C ALA A 161 10.83 5.81 3.55
N ALA A 162 11.88 5.20 4.10
CA ALA A 162 13.26 5.65 3.95
C ALA A 162 13.81 5.50 2.51
N ARG A 163 13.25 4.59 1.71
CA ARG A 163 13.75 4.26 0.37
C ARG A 163 12.82 4.70 -0.76
N ALA A 164 11.59 5.09 -0.46
CA ALA A 164 10.56 5.39 -1.45
C ALA A 164 11.00 6.47 -2.44
N SER A 165 11.63 7.54 -1.96
CA SER A 165 12.08 8.63 -2.82
C SER A 165 13.14 8.20 -3.82
N GLU A 166 14.14 7.44 -3.39
CA GLU A 166 15.19 6.93 -4.28
C GLU A 166 14.63 5.92 -5.27
N ALA A 167 13.84 4.95 -4.79
CA ALA A 167 13.28 3.89 -5.61
C ALA A 167 12.30 4.40 -6.69
N SER A 168 11.53 5.45 -6.38
CA SER A 168 10.54 6.05 -7.28
C SER A 168 11.09 7.20 -8.14
N GLY A 169 12.39 7.52 -8.05
CA GLY A 169 12.94 8.70 -8.73
C GLY A 169 12.34 10.02 -8.23
N GLY A 170 11.92 10.09 -6.97
CA GLY A 170 11.36 11.27 -6.32
C GLY A 170 9.83 11.42 -6.48
N GLN A 171 9.14 10.47 -7.09
CA GLN A 171 7.68 10.53 -7.23
C GLN A 171 6.95 10.32 -5.90
N VAL A 172 7.52 9.51 -5.02
CA VAL A 172 7.03 9.30 -3.65
C VAL A 172 8.12 9.76 -2.70
N SER A 173 7.82 10.75 -1.88
CA SER A 173 8.75 11.29 -0.89
C SER A 173 7.99 11.56 0.41
N LEU A 174 8.57 11.15 1.52
CA LEU A 174 8.04 11.36 2.85
C LEU A 174 9.06 12.18 3.66
N ASP A 175 8.59 13.23 4.29
CA ASP A 175 9.40 14.00 5.22
C ASP A 175 9.34 13.39 6.65
N PRO A 176 10.14 13.87 7.62
CA PRO A 176 10.09 13.34 8.98
C PRO A 176 8.72 13.47 9.67
N LYS A 177 7.94 14.49 9.30
CA LYS A 177 6.60 14.68 9.84
C LYS A 177 5.61 13.69 9.24
N ASP A 178 5.72 13.41 7.96
CA ASP A 178 4.93 12.37 7.28
C ASP A 178 5.15 11.00 7.93
N ILE A 179 6.38 10.68 8.29
CA ILE A 179 6.72 9.43 8.99
C ILE A 179 6.11 9.42 10.40
N GLU A 180 6.16 10.52 11.15
CA GLU A 180 5.55 10.62 12.47
C GLU A 180 4.03 10.44 12.39
N ASP A 181 3.38 11.06 11.42
CA ASP A 181 1.93 10.94 11.20
C ASP A 181 1.55 9.52 10.75
N GLY A 182 2.39 8.88 9.95
CA GLY A 182 2.26 7.47 9.57
C GLY A 182 2.34 6.52 10.75
N LEU A 183 3.30 6.72 11.65
CA LEU A 183 3.45 5.92 12.88
C LEU A 183 2.25 6.09 13.81
N LYS A 184 1.70 7.30 13.93
CA LYS A 184 0.45 7.53 14.70
C LYS A 184 -0.74 6.80 14.09
N ALA A 185 -0.82 6.80 12.76
CA ALA A 185 -1.88 6.05 12.06
C ALA A 185 -1.73 4.54 12.26
N ALA A 186 -0.52 4.01 12.16
CA ALA A 186 -0.24 2.60 12.40
C ALA A 186 -0.62 2.17 13.84
N ALA A 187 -0.26 2.97 14.84
CA ALA A 187 -0.66 2.74 16.23
C ALA A 187 -2.19 2.70 16.39
N ALA A 188 -2.92 3.58 15.70
CA ALA A 188 -4.38 3.60 15.75
C ALA A 188 -5.03 2.37 15.08
N VAL A 189 -4.34 1.70 14.15
CA VAL A 189 -4.79 0.46 13.49
C VAL A 189 -4.48 -0.77 14.35
N GLY A 190 -3.33 -0.78 15.01
CA GLY A 190 -2.85 -1.92 15.81
C GLY A 190 -3.51 -2.05 17.19
N ASP A 191 -4.15 -1.01 17.70
CA ASP A 191 -4.79 -1.03 19.04
C ASP A 191 -6.13 -1.79 19.07
N ASP A 192 -6.66 -2.23 17.93
CA ASP A 192 -7.96 -2.91 17.80
C ASP A 192 -7.85 -4.45 17.59
N THR A 193 -6.68 -5.04 17.83
CA THR A 193 -6.48 -6.51 17.70
C THR A 193 -6.17 -7.23 19.01
#